data_8bc7d7c53bc1e111e98e111190552b66
#
_entry.id   8bc7d7c53bc1e111e98e111190552b66
#
_cell.length_a   1.000
_cell.length_b   1.000
_cell.length_c   1.000
_cell.angle_alpha   90.00
_cell.angle_beta   90.00
_cell.angle_gamma   90.00
#
_symmetry.space_group_name_H-M   'P 1'
#
loop_
_entity.id
_entity.type
_entity.pdbx_description
1 polymer ?
#
loop_
_entity_poly.entity_id
_entity_poly.type
_entity_poly.pdbx_seq_one_letter_code
_entity_poly.pdbx_strand_id
1 'polypeptide(L)'
;MKSEVIEDLVTTAAEFSPDAIFLVSETGRIRHASRACEDIFGYAPGDFADQFIIDFVVPADQDATRREAKEVLAGRKRVGFENRYRHKNGSDVYVTWSAHWLEHERLRVGVARDVTELRRRPAAPSALLSVLAPHERKVVELLLTEATEKQIAERLGLAASTTHSYITGIFRKYGVRGRAGLMSLWLKHLSGGTAQSGDR
;
A
#
# COMPACT_ATOMS: atom_id res chain seq x y z
N MET A 1 -18.44 16.23 -31.38
CA MET A 1 -19.47 15.34 -30.81
C MET A 1 -18.92 14.01 -30.25
N LYS A 2 -18.29 13.12 -31.05
CA LYS A 2 -17.69 11.88 -30.47
C LYS A 2 -16.45 12.16 -29.56
N SER A 3 -15.64 13.18 -29.89
CA SER A 3 -14.45 13.55 -29.10
C SER A 3 -14.83 14.15 -27.75
N GLU A 4 -15.78 15.06 -27.71
CA GLU A 4 -16.28 15.69 -26.46
C GLU A 4 -16.88 14.66 -25.49
N VAL A 5 -17.67 13.72 -26.02
CA VAL A 5 -18.26 12.65 -25.18
C VAL A 5 -17.16 11.75 -24.58
N ILE A 6 -16.08 11.48 -25.32
CA ILE A 6 -14.95 10.69 -24.82
C ILE A 6 -14.16 11.49 -23.76
N GLU A 7 -13.93 12.79 -23.97
CA GLU A 7 -13.26 13.66 -23.01
C GLU A 7 -14.06 13.77 -21.70
N ASP A 8 -15.37 13.92 -21.78
CA ASP A 8 -16.26 13.92 -20.61
C ASP A 8 -16.23 12.58 -19.86
N LEU A 9 -16.22 11.45 -20.59
CA LEU A 9 -16.14 10.12 -19.98
C LEU A 9 -14.79 9.88 -19.30
N VAL A 10 -13.69 10.32 -19.90
CA VAL A 10 -12.35 10.20 -19.32
C VAL A 10 -12.23 11.07 -18.05
N THR A 11 -12.73 12.30 -18.12
CA THR A 11 -12.77 13.20 -16.95
C THR A 11 -13.62 12.59 -15.82
N THR A 12 -14.81 12.10 -16.16
CA THR A 12 -15.69 11.41 -15.21
C THR A 12 -15.00 10.18 -14.60
N ALA A 13 -14.34 9.34 -15.40
CA ALA A 13 -13.63 8.18 -14.91
C ALA A 13 -12.48 8.55 -13.95
N ALA A 14 -11.77 9.65 -14.23
CA ALA A 14 -10.73 10.16 -13.35
C ALA A 14 -11.28 10.67 -12.00
N GLU A 15 -12.44 11.32 -12.02
CA GLU A 15 -13.13 11.81 -10.81
C GLU A 15 -13.70 10.69 -9.93
N PHE A 16 -14.07 9.56 -10.51
CA PHE A 16 -14.54 8.37 -9.77
C PHE A 16 -13.44 7.38 -9.42
N SER A 17 -12.18 7.65 -9.82
CA SER A 17 -11.06 6.81 -9.43
C SER A 17 -10.84 6.85 -7.91
N PRO A 18 -10.66 5.70 -7.23
CA PRO A 18 -10.25 5.68 -5.83
C PRO A 18 -8.79 6.11 -5.64
N ASP A 19 -7.99 6.12 -6.72
CA ASP A 19 -6.61 6.59 -6.71
C ASP A 19 -6.57 8.09 -7.05
N ALA A 20 -5.75 8.86 -6.35
CA ALA A 20 -5.60 10.28 -6.63
C ALA A 20 -4.77 10.51 -7.90
N ILE A 21 -5.26 11.37 -8.79
CA ILE A 21 -4.58 11.73 -10.04
C ILE A 21 -4.07 13.16 -9.93
N PHE A 22 -2.78 13.32 -10.23
CA PHE A 22 -2.14 14.63 -10.26
C PHE A 22 -1.57 14.94 -11.64
N LEU A 23 -1.73 16.19 -12.08
CA LEU A 23 -0.96 16.76 -13.17
C LEU A 23 0.04 17.74 -12.57
N VAL A 24 1.32 17.51 -12.81
CA VAL A 24 2.41 18.26 -12.20
C VAL A 24 3.33 18.80 -13.30
N SER A 25 3.65 20.10 -13.24
CA SER A 25 4.56 20.73 -14.21
C SER A 25 5.99 20.19 -14.05
N GLU A 26 6.83 20.49 -15.02
CA GLU A 26 8.27 20.21 -15.00
C GLU A 26 8.96 20.73 -13.72
N THR A 27 8.52 21.89 -13.22
CA THR A 27 9.06 22.50 -11.99
C THR A 27 8.54 21.90 -10.70
N GLY A 28 7.59 20.95 -10.78
CA GLY A 28 6.99 20.32 -9.60
C GLY A 28 5.74 21.00 -9.07
N ARG A 29 5.19 22.03 -9.77
CA ARG A 29 3.93 22.67 -9.39
C ARG A 29 2.74 21.82 -9.82
N ILE A 30 1.80 21.64 -8.92
CA ILE A 30 0.55 20.92 -9.16
C ILE A 30 -0.36 21.80 -10.00
N ARG A 31 -0.81 21.27 -11.14
CA ARG A 31 -1.75 21.93 -12.06
C ARG A 31 -3.17 21.38 -11.94
N HIS A 32 -3.27 20.13 -11.52
CA HIS A 32 -4.54 19.48 -11.28
C HIS A 32 -4.37 18.41 -10.20
N ALA A 33 -5.40 18.23 -9.39
CA ALA A 33 -5.56 17.14 -8.44
C ALA A 33 -7.01 16.65 -8.51
N SER A 34 -7.21 15.33 -8.64
CA SER A 34 -8.55 14.75 -8.66
C SER A 34 -9.19 14.73 -7.27
N ARG A 35 -10.50 14.51 -7.20
CA ARG A 35 -11.27 14.49 -5.95
C ARG A 35 -10.75 13.49 -4.92
N ALA A 36 -10.24 12.34 -5.34
CA ALA A 36 -9.68 11.33 -4.44
C ALA A 36 -8.55 11.85 -3.54
N CYS A 37 -7.95 13.01 -3.87
CA CYS A 37 -6.98 13.67 -3.01
C CYS A 37 -7.53 14.02 -1.62
N GLU A 38 -8.82 14.37 -1.54
CA GLU A 38 -9.46 14.71 -0.27
C GLU A 38 -9.59 13.48 0.62
N ASP A 39 -9.99 12.35 0.05
CA ASP A 39 -10.12 11.09 0.79
C ASP A 39 -8.75 10.54 1.25
N ILE A 40 -7.71 10.68 0.41
CA ILE A 40 -6.38 10.11 0.68
C ILE A 40 -5.53 11.01 1.55
N PHE A 41 -5.53 12.33 1.29
CA PHE A 41 -4.60 13.27 1.94
C PHE A 41 -5.29 14.26 2.88
N GLY A 42 -6.64 14.33 2.86
CA GLY A 42 -7.43 15.26 3.66
C GLY A 42 -7.39 16.70 3.13
N TYR A 43 -6.82 16.95 1.96
CA TYR A 43 -6.77 18.26 1.30
C TYR A 43 -7.74 18.26 0.13
N ALA A 44 -8.58 19.29 0.03
CA ALA A 44 -9.40 19.48 -1.14
C ALA A 44 -8.53 19.72 -2.40
N PRO A 45 -9.01 19.39 -3.61
CA PRO A 45 -8.23 19.61 -4.84
C PRO A 45 -7.71 21.05 -4.98
N GLY A 46 -8.48 22.04 -4.55
CA GLY A 46 -8.09 23.44 -4.56
C GLY A 46 -6.93 23.79 -3.64
N ASP A 47 -6.73 23.04 -2.54
CA ASP A 47 -5.60 23.25 -1.60
C ASP A 47 -4.25 22.92 -2.28
N PHE A 48 -4.27 22.10 -3.34
CA PHE A 48 -3.09 21.71 -4.11
C PHE A 48 -2.74 22.66 -5.24
N ALA A 49 -3.68 23.53 -5.65
CA ALA A 49 -3.49 24.38 -6.82
C ALA A 49 -2.24 25.25 -6.71
N ASP A 50 -1.36 25.18 -7.71
CA ASP A 50 -0.08 25.89 -7.80
C ASP A 50 0.92 25.67 -6.64
N GLN A 51 0.64 24.75 -5.72
CA GLN A 51 1.60 24.31 -4.70
C GLN A 51 2.66 23.38 -5.30
N PHE A 52 3.79 23.24 -4.64
CA PHE A 52 4.78 22.25 -5.01
C PHE A 52 4.42 20.89 -4.41
N ILE A 53 4.34 19.86 -5.23
CA ILE A 53 4.00 18.50 -4.75
C ILE A 53 4.98 17.98 -3.67
N ILE A 54 6.23 18.45 -3.72
CA ILE A 54 7.26 18.05 -2.77
C ILE A 54 6.99 18.57 -1.34
N ASP A 55 6.24 19.65 -1.19
CA ASP A 55 5.95 20.25 0.13
C ASP A 55 4.99 19.38 0.96
N PHE A 56 4.23 18.52 0.30
CA PHE A 56 3.36 17.54 0.95
C PHE A 56 4.08 16.24 1.30
N VAL A 57 5.29 16.02 0.80
CA VAL A 57 6.09 14.82 1.08
C VAL A 57 6.79 14.96 2.43
N VAL A 58 6.76 13.89 3.22
CA VAL A 58 7.50 13.82 4.50
C VAL A 58 8.98 14.13 4.25
N PRO A 59 9.62 15.02 5.06
CA PRO A 59 10.99 15.48 4.80
C PRO A 59 12.02 14.39 4.52
N ALA A 60 11.94 13.27 5.25
CA ALA A 60 12.84 12.13 5.07
C ALA A 60 12.74 11.47 3.69
N ASP A 61 11.63 11.63 2.97
CA ASP A 61 11.39 10.99 1.68
C ASP A 61 11.58 11.96 0.49
N GLN A 62 11.80 13.28 0.76
CA GLN A 62 11.86 14.30 -0.28
C GLN A 62 13.00 14.09 -1.28
N ASP A 63 14.20 13.72 -0.82
CA ASP A 63 15.34 13.53 -1.71
C ASP A 63 15.17 12.32 -2.64
N ALA A 64 14.59 11.24 -2.14
CA ALA A 64 14.23 10.09 -2.96
C ALA A 64 13.16 10.47 -3.99
N THR A 65 12.15 11.25 -3.58
CA THR A 65 11.08 11.73 -4.45
C THR A 65 11.60 12.66 -5.55
N ARG A 66 12.57 13.55 -5.23
CA ARG A 66 13.20 14.41 -6.25
C ARG A 66 14.00 13.61 -7.27
N ARG A 67 14.73 12.56 -6.83
CA ARG A 67 15.45 11.67 -7.77
C ARG A 67 14.48 10.95 -8.68
N GLU A 68 13.40 10.41 -8.12
CA GLU A 68 12.37 9.72 -8.90
C GLU A 68 11.69 10.64 -9.92
N ALA A 69 11.38 11.89 -9.52
CA ALA A 69 10.82 12.88 -10.41
C ALA A 69 11.73 13.17 -11.63
N LYS A 70 13.05 13.24 -11.44
CA LYS A 70 14.02 13.43 -12.53
C LYS A 70 14.01 12.27 -13.52
N GLU A 71 13.88 11.03 -13.03
CA GLU A 71 13.78 9.84 -13.87
C GLU A 71 12.53 9.87 -14.77
N VAL A 72 11.40 10.33 -14.21
CA VAL A 72 10.15 10.49 -14.97
C VAL A 72 10.31 11.58 -16.04
N LEU A 73 10.91 12.74 -15.69
CA LEU A 73 11.17 13.83 -16.64
C LEU A 73 12.14 13.42 -17.76
N ALA A 74 13.01 12.45 -17.50
CA ALA A 74 13.89 11.86 -18.53
C ALA A 74 13.14 10.84 -19.42
N GLY A 75 11.80 10.77 -19.36
CA GLY A 75 10.96 9.90 -20.19
C GLY A 75 10.81 8.47 -19.67
N ARG A 76 11.34 8.16 -18.49
CA ARG A 76 11.19 6.81 -17.91
C ARG A 76 9.82 6.64 -17.26
N LYS A 77 9.05 5.67 -17.72
CA LYS A 77 7.82 5.26 -17.02
C LYS A 77 8.21 4.65 -15.67
N ARG A 78 7.59 5.13 -14.60
CA ARG A 78 7.81 4.62 -13.25
C ARG A 78 6.54 4.02 -12.69
N VAL A 79 6.69 2.85 -12.08
CA VAL A 79 5.59 2.11 -11.44
C VAL A 79 6.10 1.56 -10.11
N GLY A 80 5.28 1.75 -9.06
CA GLY A 80 5.56 1.16 -7.74
C GLY A 80 6.60 1.92 -6.91
N PHE A 81 6.89 3.19 -7.23
CA PHE A 81 7.66 4.04 -6.31
C PHE A 81 6.80 4.37 -5.09
N GLU A 82 7.34 4.18 -3.90
CA GLU A 82 6.63 4.46 -2.65
C GLU A 82 7.32 5.57 -1.87
N ASN A 83 6.50 6.44 -1.27
CA ASN A 83 6.93 7.47 -0.34
C ASN A 83 5.78 7.83 0.60
N ARG A 84 6.05 8.70 1.57
CA ARG A 84 5.06 9.18 2.55
C ARG A 84 4.70 10.63 2.28
N TYR A 85 3.42 10.90 2.38
CA TYR A 85 2.85 12.23 2.36
C TYR A 85 2.33 12.60 3.74
N ARG A 86 2.33 13.90 4.04
CA ARG A 86 1.70 14.42 5.25
C ARG A 86 0.21 14.65 4.99
N HIS A 87 -0.64 13.90 5.68
CA HIS A 87 -2.07 14.14 5.68
C HIS A 87 -2.38 15.47 6.41
N LYS A 88 -3.47 16.13 6.07
CA LYS A 88 -3.91 17.41 6.67
C LYS A 88 -4.08 17.33 8.20
N ASN A 89 -4.41 16.15 8.73
CA ASN A 89 -4.50 15.89 10.18
C ASN A 89 -3.14 15.63 10.86
N GLY A 90 -2.03 15.71 10.13
CA GLY A 90 -0.69 15.49 10.63
C GLY A 90 -0.17 14.05 10.60
N SER A 91 -0.99 13.07 10.21
CA SER A 91 -0.54 11.68 10.07
C SER A 91 0.23 11.45 8.77
N ASP A 92 0.98 10.35 8.69
CA ASP A 92 1.65 9.92 7.47
C ASP A 92 0.74 9.01 6.65
N VAL A 93 0.67 9.28 5.34
CA VAL A 93 0.00 8.44 4.32
C VAL A 93 1.06 7.79 3.46
N TYR A 94 1.06 6.46 3.38
CA TYR A 94 1.95 5.70 2.50
C TYR A 94 1.32 5.59 1.13
N VAL A 95 2.02 6.04 0.10
CA VAL A 95 1.50 6.10 -1.26
C VAL A 95 2.41 5.34 -2.20
N THR A 96 1.84 4.53 -3.08
CA THR A 96 2.55 3.99 -4.24
C THR A 96 2.16 4.76 -5.49
N TRP A 97 3.17 5.11 -6.30
CA TRP A 97 3.02 5.94 -7.47
C TRP A 97 3.23 5.18 -8.78
N SER A 98 2.39 5.53 -9.75
CA SER A 98 2.67 5.31 -11.17
C SER A 98 2.74 6.68 -11.84
N ALA A 99 3.82 6.95 -12.58
CA ALA A 99 4.03 8.25 -13.19
C ALA A 99 4.57 8.17 -14.62
N HIS A 100 4.15 9.13 -15.45
CA HIS A 100 4.57 9.27 -16.83
C HIS A 100 4.69 10.75 -17.22
N TRP A 101 5.71 11.09 -18.02
CA TRP A 101 5.90 12.41 -18.59
C TRP A 101 5.16 12.55 -19.92
N LEU A 102 4.36 13.60 -20.04
CA LEU A 102 3.66 14.00 -21.25
C LEU A 102 4.43 15.19 -21.85
N GLU A 103 5.25 14.90 -22.85
CA GLU A 103 6.25 15.86 -23.37
C GLU A 103 5.58 17.06 -24.06
N HIS A 104 4.54 16.83 -24.84
CA HIS A 104 3.81 17.89 -25.55
C HIS A 104 3.13 18.87 -24.58
N GLU A 105 2.52 18.35 -23.55
CA GLU A 105 1.79 19.12 -22.53
C GLU A 105 2.74 19.70 -21.47
N ARG A 106 4.00 19.25 -21.42
CA ARG A 106 4.98 19.57 -20.38
C ARG A 106 4.44 19.31 -18.98
N LEU A 107 3.72 18.20 -18.85
CA LEU A 107 3.10 17.75 -17.62
C LEU A 107 3.50 16.32 -17.29
N ARG A 108 3.68 16.05 -16.01
CA ARG A 108 3.77 14.71 -15.47
C ARG A 108 2.40 14.30 -14.95
N VAL A 109 1.84 13.23 -15.50
CA VAL A 109 0.69 12.57 -14.91
C VAL A 109 1.18 11.59 -13.86
N GLY A 110 0.65 11.69 -12.65
CA GLY A 110 0.93 10.79 -11.54
C GLY A 110 -0.37 10.22 -10.98
N VAL A 111 -0.39 8.92 -10.75
CA VAL A 111 -1.49 8.22 -10.07
C VAL A 111 -0.97 7.73 -8.72
N ALA A 112 -1.61 8.19 -7.66
CA ALA A 112 -1.25 7.91 -6.27
C ALA A 112 -2.28 6.96 -5.65
N ARG A 113 -1.84 5.78 -5.27
CA ARG A 113 -2.66 4.81 -4.53
C ARG A 113 -2.28 4.80 -3.07
N ASP A 114 -3.26 4.95 -2.20
CA ASP A 114 -3.05 4.77 -0.76
C ASP A 114 -2.78 3.31 -0.43
N VAL A 115 -1.64 3.04 0.19
CA VAL A 115 -1.24 1.73 0.70
C VAL A 115 -1.02 1.74 2.21
N THR A 116 -1.54 2.77 2.90
CA THR A 116 -1.34 2.99 4.34
C THR A 116 -1.82 1.80 5.15
N GLU A 117 -3.02 1.31 4.90
CA GLU A 117 -3.56 0.14 5.61
C GLU A 117 -2.76 -1.14 5.31
N LEU A 118 -2.25 -1.29 4.09
CA LEU A 118 -1.38 -2.41 3.72
C LEU A 118 -0.05 -2.34 4.48
N ARG A 119 0.52 -1.11 4.64
CA ARG A 119 1.78 -0.86 5.35
C ARG A 119 1.63 -0.89 6.87
N ARG A 120 0.45 -0.51 7.38
CA ARG A 120 0.11 -0.59 8.81
C ARG A 120 -0.27 -2.00 9.25
N ARG A 121 -0.63 -2.89 8.31
CA ARG A 121 -0.77 -4.31 8.67
C ARG A 121 0.58 -4.77 9.20
N PRO A 122 0.66 -5.14 10.49
CA PRO A 122 1.93 -5.61 11.02
C PRO A 122 2.37 -6.79 10.16
N ALA A 123 3.57 -6.69 9.62
CA ALA A 123 4.23 -7.85 9.05
C ALA A 123 4.13 -8.95 10.11
N ALA A 124 3.67 -10.12 9.70
CA ALA A 124 3.59 -11.26 10.62
C ALA A 124 4.91 -11.32 11.40
N PRO A 125 4.89 -11.41 12.73
CA PRO A 125 6.06 -11.24 13.56
C PRO A 125 7.20 -12.09 13.00
N SER A 126 8.25 -11.47 12.54
CA SER A 126 9.35 -12.15 11.83
C SER A 126 9.92 -13.32 12.65
N ALA A 127 9.91 -13.16 13.97
CA ALA A 127 10.27 -14.19 14.92
C ALA A 127 9.33 -15.42 14.87
N LEU A 128 8.03 -15.23 14.68
CA LEU A 128 7.09 -16.35 14.55
C LEU A 128 7.25 -17.06 13.20
N LEU A 129 7.50 -16.30 12.13
CA LEU A 129 7.68 -16.88 10.80
C LEU A 129 9.04 -17.58 10.62
N SER A 130 10.07 -17.20 11.40
CA SER A 130 11.41 -17.77 11.26
C SER A 130 11.49 -19.26 11.56
N VAL A 131 10.58 -19.78 12.40
CA VAL A 131 10.52 -21.21 12.77
C VAL A 131 9.76 -22.07 11.75
N LEU A 132 9.17 -21.46 10.73
CA LEU A 132 8.36 -22.13 9.72
C LEU A 132 9.11 -22.32 8.41
N ALA A 133 8.95 -23.48 7.80
CA ALA A 133 9.36 -23.70 6.42
C ALA A 133 8.51 -22.86 5.45
N PRO A 134 9.01 -22.57 4.22
CA PRO A 134 8.30 -21.71 3.27
C PRO A 134 6.87 -22.14 2.94
N HIS A 135 6.61 -23.44 2.85
CA HIS A 135 5.27 -23.98 2.61
C HIS A 135 4.35 -23.86 3.84
N GLU A 136 4.90 -24.00 5.06
CA GLU A 136 4.15 -23.82 6.31
C GLU A 136 3.72 -22.36 6.50
N ARG A 137 4.52 -21.38 6.04
CA ARG A 137 4.14 -19.95 6.10
C ARG A 137 2.88 -19.69 5.30
N LYS A 138 2.75 -20.26 4.08
CA LYS A 138 1.53 -20.14 3.26
C LYS A 138 0.32 -20.74 3.96
N VAL A 139 0.50 -21.86 4.67
CA VAL A 139 -0.60 -22.48 5.45
C VAL A 139 -1.00 -21.58 6.62
N VAL A 140 -0.03 -21.01 7.36
CA VAL A 140 -0.31 -20.10 8.49
C VAL A 140 -1.03 -18.83 8.01
N GLU A 141 -0.59 -18.23 6.90
CA GLU A 141 -1.27 -17.06 6.32
C GLU A 141 -2.76 -17.33 6.08
N LEU A 142 -3.10 -18.50 5.55
CA LEU A 142 -4.50 -18.89 5.33
C LEU A 142 -5.21 -19.31 6.63
N LEU A 143 -4.51 -19.90 7.60
CA LEU A 143 -5.06 -20.19 8.92
C LEU A 143 -5.41 -18.95 9.72
N LEU A 144 -4.77 -17.83 9.49
CA LEU A 144 -5.06 -16.55 10.12
C LEU A 144 -6.26 -15.83 9.48
N THR A 145 -6.80 -16.37 8.39
CA THR A 145 -8.07 -15.93 7.78
C THR A 145 -9.22 -16.82 8.27
N GLU A 146 -10.42 -16.66 7.74
CA GLU A 146 -11.58 -17.53 8.02
C GLU A 146 -11.60 -18.82 7.19
N ALA A 147 -10.56 -19.12 6.39
CA ALA A 147 -10.53 -20.25 5.49
C ALA A 147 -10.56 -21.59 6.25
N THR A 148 -11.44 -22.51 5.87
CA THR A 148 -11.48 -23.88 6.38
C THR A 148 -10.30 -24.71 5.89
N GLU A 149 -9.95 -25.83 6.53
CA GLU A 149 -8.88 -26.74 6.09
C GLU A 149 -9.08 -27.20 4.64
N LYS A 150 -10.33 -27.44 4.23
CA LYS A 150 -10.67 -27.81 2.85
C LYS A 150 -10.34 -26.68 1.88
N GLN A 151 -10.70 -25.43 2.20
CA GLN A 151 -10.37 -24.27 1.38
C GLN A 151 -8.88 -23.99 1.32
N ILE A 152 -8.14 -24.25 2.42
CA ILE A 152 -6.67 -24.15 2.43
C ILE A 152 -6.07 -25.19 1.50
N ALA A 153 -6.52 -26.44 1.57
CA ALA A 153 -6.10 -27.52 0.68
C ALA A 153 -6.31 -27.15 -0.80
N GLU A 154 -7.52 -26.68 -1.14
CA GLU A 154 -7.87 -26.26 -2.49
C GLU A 154 -7.01 -25.09 -3.00
N ARG A 155 -6.82 -24.04 -2.18
CA ARG A 155 -6.02 -22.85 -2.55
C ARG A 155 -4.54 -23.16 -2.75
N LEU A 156 -4.01 -24.13 -2.02
CA LEU A 156 -2.59 -24.51 -2.10
C LEU A 156 -2.33 -25.70 -3.03
N GLY A 157 -3.38 -26.29 -3.63
CA GLY A 157 -3.26 -27.48 -4.49
C GLY A 157 -2.77 -28.70 -3.74
N LEU A 158 -3.12 -28.84 -2.44
CA LEU A 158 -2.68 -29.93 -1.57
C LEU A 158 -3.81 -30.93 -1.32
N ALA A 159 -3.45 -32.19 -1.03
CA ALA A 159 -4.38 -33.17 -0.50
C ALA A 159 -4.85 -32.75 0.92
N ALA A 160 -6.10 -33.06 1.28
CA ALA A 160 -6.66 -32.74 2.60
C ALA A 160 -5.82 -33.33 3.75
N SER A 161 -5.35 -34.59 3.60
CA SER A 161 -4.49 -35.23 4.59
C SER A 161 -3.13 -34.52 4.78
N THR A 162 -2.55 -34.02 3.70
CA THR A 162 -1.29 -33.26 3.72
C THR A 162 -1.51 -31.92 4.42
N THR A 163 -2.60 -31.22 4.11
CA THR A 163 -2.97 -29.96 4.74
C THR A 163 -3.20 -30.14 6.24
N HIS A 164 -3.93 -31.17 6.64
CA HIS A 164 -4.15 -31.51 8.06
C HIS A 164 -2.82 -31.77 8.78
N SER A 165 -1.90 -32.50 8.16
CA SER A 165 -0.58 -32.78 8.72
C SER A 165 0.24 -31.51 8.92
N TYR A 166 0.22 -30.57 7.96
CA TYR A 166 0.87 -29.28 8.11
C TYR A 166 0.26 -28.44 9.23
N ILE A 167 -1.07 -28.37 9.30
CA ILE A 167 -1.79 -27.62 10.34
C ILE A 167 -1.46 -28.15 11.73
N THR A 168 -1.50 -29.48 11.90
CA THR A 168 -1.16 -30.13 13.17
C THR A 168 0.32 -29.90 13.53
N GLY A 169 1.22 -29.99 12.56
CA GLY A 169 2.64 -29.68 12.73
C GLY A 169 2.89 -28.25 13.16
N ILE A 170 2.20 -27.30 12.56
CA ILE A 170 2.25 -25.88 12.91
C ILE A 170 1.77 -25.63 14.34
N PHE A 171 0.62 -26.19 14.74
CA PHE A 171 0.13 -26.04 16.11
C PHE A 171 1.10 -26.58 17.13
N ARG A 172 1.74 -27.73 16.83
CA ARG A 172 2.77 -28.33 17.69
C ARG A 172 4.03 -27.45 17.78
N LYS A 173 4.50 -26.88 16.66
CA LYS A 173 5.66 -25.97 16.64
C LYS A 173 5.45 -24.72 17.52
N TYR A 174 4.23 -24.21 17.56
CA TYR A 174 3.90 -23.05 18.38
C TYR A 174 3.38 -23.39 19.78
N GLY A 175 3.26 -24.66 20.14
CA GLY A 175 2.73 -25.09 21.42
C GLY A 175 1.27 -24.67 21.67
N VAL A 176 0.47 -24.53 20.61
CA VAL A 176 -0.91 -24.09 20.70
C VAL A 176 -1.91 -25.22 20.42
N ARG A 177 -3.11 -25.10 21.00
CA ARG A 177 -4.21 -26.04 20.77
C ARG A 177 -5.20 -25.42 19.76
N GLY A 178 -4.97 -25.66 18.48
CA GLY A 178 -5.88 -25.26 17.41
C GLY A 178 -5.76 -23.80 16.99
N ARG A 179 -6.63 -23.41 16.04
CA ARG A 179 -6.64 -22.08 15.37
C ARG A 179 -6.79 -20.91 16.34
N ALA A 180 -7.67 -21.01 17.34
CA ALA A 180 -7.88 -19.94 18.30
C ALA A 180 -6.62 -19.64 19.11
N GLY A 181 -5.88 -20.69 19.51
CA GLY A 181 -4.60 -20.55 20.19
C GLY A 181 -3.54 -19.89 19.29
N LEU A 182 -3.50 -20.25 18.02
CA LEU A 182 -2.60 -19.63 17.04
C LEU A 182 -2.93 -18.15 16.84
N MET A 183 -4.20 -17.80 16.67
CA MET A 183 -4.64 -16.41 16.53
C MET A 183 -4.32 -15.57 17.77
N SER A 184 -4.55 -16.13 18.97
CA SER A 184 -4.18 -15.44 20.22
C SER A 184 -2.68 -15.20 20.36
N LEU A 185 -1.85 -16.19 19.99
CA LEU A 185 -0.40 -16.03 19.96
C LEU A 185 0.03 -14.93 18.99
N TRP A 186 -0.56 -14.92 17.80
CA TRP A 186 -0.29 -13.90 16.78
C TRP A 186 -0.64 -12.49 17.23
N LEU A 187 -1.85 -12.31 17.80
CA LEU A 187 -2.30 -11.03 18.34
C LEU A 187 -1.40 -10.51 19.47
N LYS A 188 -0.95 -11.36 20.38
CA LYS A 188 -0.02 -10.99 21.45
C LYS A 188 1.31 -10.44 20.91
N HIS A 189 1.85 -11.03 19.85
CA HIS A 189 3.10 -10.57 19.23
C HIS A 189 2.91 -9.29 18.43
N LEU A 190 1.71 -9.05 17.90
CA LEU A 190 1.35 -7.78 17.25
C LEU A 190 1.21 -6.64 18.26
N SER A 191 0.65 -6.92 19.43
CA SER A 191 0.46 -5.93 20.49
C SER A 191 1.73 -5.65 21.32
N GLY A 192 2.64 -6.61 21.41
CA GLY A 192 3.90 -6.49 22.17
C GLY A 192 4.99 -5.68 21.46
N GLY A 193 4.85 -5.39 20.17
CA GLY A 193 5.79 -4.56 19.41
C GLY A 193 5.71 -3.05 19.71
N THR A 194 4.72 -2.60 20.48
CA THR A 194 4.51 -1.18 20.82
C THR A 194 5.02 -0.77 22.21
N ALA A 195 5.63 -1.66 22.98
CA ALA A 195 6.01 -1.39 24.38
C ALA A 195 7.53 -1.38 24.63
N GLN A 196 8.37 -0.88 23.69
CA GLN A 196 9.78 -0.59 23.97
C GLN A 196 10.30 0.59 23.15
N SER A 197 9.81 1.80 23.43
CA SER A 197 10.47 3.05 23.11
C SER A 197 9.98 4.15 24.07
N GLY A 198 10.27 3.97 25.34
CA GLY A 198 10.01 5.00 26.35
C GLY A 198 10.66 4.59 27.65
N ASP A 199 11.98 4.71 27.73
CA ASP A 199 12.71 5.21 28.90
C ASP A 199 14.21 4.92 28.76
N ARG A 200 14.98 5.93 28.41
CA ARG A 200 16.28 6.33 29.00
C ARG A 200 16.84 7.52 28.27
#